data_84681fa65843e35130ea324c39df36aa
#
_entry.id   84681fa65843e35130ea324c39df36aa
#
_cell.length_a   1.000
_cell.length_b   1.000
_cell.length_c   1.000
_cell.angle_alpha   90.00
_cell.angle_beta   90.00
_cell.angle_gamma   90.00
#
_symmetry.space_group_name_H-M   'P 1'
#
loop_
_entity.id
_entity.type
_entity.pdbx_description
1 polymer ?
#
loop_
_entity_poly.entity_id
_entity_poly.type
_entity_poly.pdbx_seq_one_letter_code
_entity_poly.pdbx_strand_id
1 'polypeptide(L)'
;MSLLRRWFDPIRSTWYYDRPLREAQLPIDDGITVYLRLDDVYSYLAVQQLEQLEEILVDELKPLKIVISDQAAPPPNGMSVDIWQNYCLNDAKILALQHRFAYDDVPEMPSKEAIQQAHLILERTPLKDRDFLYLLEDVFHMLWNQQYGKLKMLYAMAKNYQMPPQDIQFRFESIPILTAYFAFGGREYQAVDDLLRLTRRLQQQKLLKSSPIFLINHIEWREHLITDAEELFEIQSLQPELDLYIALEDPISWLLVSYIKDELANLYNIHLQIHPLPYQGRDHFDWSLATRLSKRTDVEFTPFCRPDVKTAMIMAQVFFQLGKEAQEEALLDMLKLTWTKGKDLSYTPHLQPILDEYHIQTLKLTPEDIEQKLQDNAVHCEQLQQPNLPVMVLRIAGQQFVFNSLYRVWMIESIFSNILEQRYKQQAHDLDMEREQ
;
A
#
# COMPACT_ATOMS: atom_id res chain seq x y z
N MET A 1 -27.70 5.98 19.74
CA MET A 1 -26.37 5.46 20.06
C MET A 1 -25.37 6.15 19.15
N SER A 2 -24.68 7.06 19.43
CA SER A 2 -24.70 8.02 20.41
C SER A 2 -23.36 8.75 20.40
N LEU A 3 -23.40 10.00 20.67
CA LEU A 3 -22.27 10.89 20.88
C LEU A 3 -21.11 10.24 21.66
N LEU A 4 -21.41 9.40 22.65
CA LEU A 4 -20.41 8.68 23.45
C LEU A 4 -19.52 7.72 22.63
N ARG A 5 -20.04 7.00 21.62
CA ARG A 5 -19.22 6.14 20.74
C ARG A 5 -18.27 6.99 19.87
N ARG A 6 -18.73 8.13 19.34
CA ARG A 6 -17.89 9.08 18.60
C ARG A 6 -16.69 9.59 19.40
N TRP A 7 -16.83 9.72 20.73
CA TRP A 7 -15.75 10.19 21.61
C TRP A 7 -14.80 9.08 22.08
N PHE A 8 -15.33 7.88 22.30
CA PHE A 8 -14.54 6.79 22.90
C PHE A 8 -13.79 5.93 21.89
N ASP A 9 -14.26 5.77 20.65
CA ASP A 9 -13.57 4.96 19.66
C ASP A 9 -12.20 5.55 19.24
N PRO A 10 -12.04 6.86 18.98
CA PRO A 10 -10.73 7.44 18.74
C PRO A 10 -9.80 7.38 19.94
N ILE A 11 -10.32 7.66 21.15
CA ILE A 11 -9.53 7.59 22.39
C ILE A 11 -9.09 6.16 22.67
N ARG A 12 -9.97 5.19 22.45
CA ARG A 12 -9.68 3.78 22.69
C ARG A 12 -8.65 3.25 21.70
N SER A 13 -8.72 3.65 20.42
CA SER A 13 -7.77 3.24 19.40
C SER A 13 -6.40 3.90 19.60
N THR A 14 -6.33 5.21 19.86
CA THR A 14 -5.07 5.91 20.18
C THR A 14 -4.46 5.42 21.49
N TRP A 15 -5.26 5.18 22.54
CA TRP A 15 -4.78 4.70 23.83
C TRP A 15 -4.31 3.25 23.79
N TYR A 16 -4.96 2.40 22.98
CA TYR A 16 -4.62 0.98 22.91
C TYR A 16 -3.38 0.70 22.04
N TYR A 17 -3.12 1.55 21.03
CA TYR A 17 -2.06 1.32 20.04
C TYR A 17 -0.84 2.22 20.24
N ASP A 18 -0.98 3.38 20.90
CA ASP A 18 0.12 4.29 21.23
C ASP A 18 0.76 4.01 22.59
N ARG A 19 0.19 3.11 23.38
CA ARG A 19 1.01 2.55 24.46
C ARG A 19 2.20 1.91 23.78
N PRO A 20 3.46 2.32 24.12
CA PRO A 20 4.54 1.37 24.03
C PRO A 20 3.98 0.18 24.80
N LEU A 21 3.62 -0.90 24.09
CA LEU A 21 3.28 -2.15 24.75
C LEU A 21 4.43 -2.32 25.72
N ARG A 22 4.17 -2.07 27.01
CA ARG A 22 5.13 -2.45 28.03
C ARG A 22 5.60 -3.79 27.55
N GLU A 23 6.91 -3.93 27.40
CA GLU A 23 7.61 -5.12 26.97
C GLU A 23 7.08 -6.33 27.78
N ALA A 24 5.84 -6.70 27.54
CA ALA A 24 5.41 -8.04 27.83
C ALA A 24 6.30 -8.83 26.89
N GLN A 25 7.33 -9.44 27.47
CA GLN A 25 8.06 -10.49 26.79
C GLN A 25 6.98 -11.44 26.30
N LEU A 26 6.59 -11.24 25.04
CA LEU A 26 5.66 -12.15 24.40
C LEU A 26 6.38 -13.49 24.41
N PRO A 27 5.70 -14.58 24.75
CA PRO A 27 6.34 -15.88 24.74
C PRO A 27 6.98 -16.04 23.35
N ILE A 28 8.29 -16.28 23.36
CA ILE A 28 9.10 -16.56 22.16
C ILE A 28 8.68 -17.90 21.55
N ASP A 29 7.83 -18.64 22.27
CA ASP A 29 7.48 -20.05 22.02
C ASP A 29 6.85 -20.33 20.65
N ASP A 30 6.33 -19.32 19.92
CA ASP A 30 5.64 -19.59 18.67
C ASP A 30 6.51 -19.38 17.41
N GLY A 31 7.70 -18.76 17.51
CA GLY A 31 8.53 -18.44 16.35
C GLY A 31 7.83 -17.48 15.35
N ILE A 32 8.37 -17.37 14.13
CA ILE A 32 7.74 -16.63 13.04
C ILE A 32 7.04 -17.61 12.12
N THR A 33 5.74 -17.41 11.89
CA THR A 33 4.98 -18.17 10.91
C THR A 33 4.70 -17.33 9.67
N VAL A 34 4.99 -17.86 8.50
CA VAL A 34 4.77 -17.22 7.21
C VAL A 34 3.59 -17.91 6.52
N TYR A 35 2.57 -17.15 6.20
CA TYR A 35 1.39 -17.64 5.50
C TYR A 35 1.45 -17.22 4.04
N LEU A 36 1.38 -18.20 3.14
CA LEU A 36 1.55 -18.05 1.71
C LEU A 36 0.41 -18.72 0.95
N ARG A 37 0.20 -18.31 -0.31
CA ARG A 37 -0.62 -19.01 -1.30
C ARG A 37 0.12 -19.09 -2.62
N LEU A 38 -0.02 -20.19 -3.32
CA LEU A 38 0.65 -20.39 -4.63
C LEU A 38 0.09 -19.48 -5.73
N ASP A 39 -1.17 -19.09 -5.60
CA ASP A 39 -1.88 -18.19 -6.51
C ASP A 39 -1.94 -16.73 -6.01
N ASP A 40 -1.09 -16.36 -5.05
CA ASP A 40 -0.96 -15.00 -4.56
C ASP A 40 0.39 -14.41 -4.95
N VAL A 41 0.37 -13.34 -5.72
CA VAL A 41 1.58 -12.67 -6.22
C VAL A 41 2.44 -12.08 -5.10
N TYR A 42 1.83 -11.60 -4.01
CA TYR A 42 2.59 -11.10 -2.86
C TYR A 42 3.31 -12.24 -2.12
N SER A 43 2.78 -13.47 -2.19
CA SER A 43 3.50 -14.66 -1.74
C SER A 43 4.76 -14.89 -2.56
N TYR A 44 4.71 -14.70 -3.88
CA TYR A 44 5.89 -14.78 -4.73
C TYR A 44 6.94 -13.71 -4.39
N LEU A 45 6.53 -12.48 -4.11
CA LEU A 45 7.46 -11.45 -3.65
C LEU A 45 8.05 -11.77 -2.27
N ALA A 46 7.23 -12.30 -1.36
CA ALA A 46 7.64 -12.63 -0.01
C ALA A 46 8.69 -13.74 0.05
N VAL A 47 8.54 -14.81 -0.74
CA VAL A 47 9.46 -15.96 -0.69
C VAL A 47 10.90 -15.58 -1.04
N GLN A 48 11.09 -14.56 -1.89
CA GLN A 48 12.39 -14.03 -2.26
C GLN A 48 13.16 -13.38 -1.10
N GLN A 49 12.52 -13.19 0.06
CA GLN A 49 13.11 -12.57 1.24
C GLN A 49 13.29 -13.55 2.42
N LEU A 50 12.72 -14.76 2.31
CA LEU A 50 12.66 -15.67 3.46
C LEU A 50 14.04 -16.18 3.89
N GLU A 51 14.91 -16.49 2.93
CA GLU A 51 16.27 -16.93 3.23
C GLU A 51 17.05 -15.84 3.99
N GLN A 52 17.04 -14.61 3.46
CA GLN A 52 17.73 -13.48 4.07
C GLN A 52 17.14 -13.16 5.46
N LEU A 53 15.82 -13.23 5.60
CA LEU A 53 15.17 -13.06 6.90
C LEU A 53 15.65 -14.13 7.88
N GLU A 54 15.64 -15.40 7.49
CA GLU A 54 16.08 -16.49 8.35
C GLU A 54 17.56 -16.37 8.74
N GLU A 55 18.43 -15.93 7.82
CA GLU A 55 19.85 -15.72 8.15
C GLU A 55 20.08 -14.76 9.30
N ILE A 56 19.35 -13.66 9.33
CA ILE A 56 19.53 -12.61 10.35
C ILE A 56 18.82 -12.92 11.68
N LEU A 57 17.95 -13.92 11.74
CA LEU A 57 17.28 -14.31 12.98
C LEU A 57 18.23 -15.01 13.98
N VAL A 58 17.97 -14.83 15.27
CA VAL A 58 18.59 -15.66 16.31
C VAL A 58 18.13 -17.11 16.18
N ASP A 59 18.93 -18.05 16.72
CA ASP A 59 18.67 -19.49 16.53
C ASP A 59 17.38 -19.96 17.19
N GLU A 60 16.93 -19.27 18.24
CA GLU A 60 15.70 -19.55 18.95
C GLU A 60 14.43 -19.34 18.09
N LEU A 61 14.53 -18.53 17.04
CA LEU A 61 13.43 -18.27 16.11
C LEU A 61 13.50 -19.10 14.83
N LYS A 62 14.52 -19.93 14.69
CA LYS A 62 14.72 -20.80 13.51
C LYS A 62 14.21 -22.20 13.75
N PRO A 63 13.77 -22.87 12.70
CA PRO A 63 13.51 -22.36 11.35
C PRO A 63 12.20 -21.55 11.27
N LEU A 64 12.03 -20.77 10.18
CA LEU A 64 10.75 -20.18 9.87
C LEU A 64 9.67 -21.24 9.69
N LYS A 65 8.50 -21.03 10.27
CA LYS A 65 7.34 -21.92 10.05
C LYS A 65 6.61 -21.47 8.77
N ILE A 66 6.44 -22.34 7.82
CA ILE A 66 5.77 -22.03 6.53
C ILE A 66 4.42 -22.72 6.47
N VAL A 67 3.38 -21.94 6.24
CA VAL A 67 2.02 -22.41 6.01
C VAL A 67 1.60 -22.00 4.59
N ILE A 68 1.28 -22.98 3.75
CA ILE A 68 0.70 -22.71 2.43
C ILE A 68 -0.79 -22.97 2.50
N SER A 69 -1.58 -21.94 2.24
CA SER A 69 -3.03 -22.04 2.18
C SER A 69 -3.51 -22.36 0.78
N ASP A 70 -4.52 -23.22 0.68
CA ASP A 70 -5.27 -23.52 -0.53
C ASP A 70 -6.55 -22.67 -0.68
N GLN A 71 -6.83 -21.79 0.30
CA GLN A 71 -8.04 -20.97 0.32
C GLN A 71 -7.71 -19.47 0.20
N ALA A 72 -8.35 -18.84 -0.80
CA ALA A 72 -8.37 -17.39 -0.90
C ALA A 72 -9.48 -16.81 -0.01
N ALA A 73 -9.14 -15.81 0.79
CA ALA A 73 -10.16 -14.97 1.40
C ALA A 73 -10.89 -14.14 0.32
N PRO A 74 -12.15 -13.74 0.53
CA PRO A 74 -12.85 -12.90 -0.42
C PRO A 74 -12.16 -11.55 -0.60
N PRO A 75 -12.16 -10.99 -1.82
CA PRO A 75 -11.63 -9.65 -2.08
C PRO A 75 -12.27 -8.58 -1.18
N PRO A 76 -11.54 -7.52 -0.88
CA PRO A 76 -12.05 -6.45 -0.02
C PRO A 76 -13.21 -5.70 -0.70
N ASN A 77 -14.09 -5.11 0.11
CA ASN A 77 -15.18 -4.23 -0.33
C ASN A 77 -16.14 -4.84 -1.36
N GLY A 78 -16.26 -6.17 -1.44
CA GLY A 78 -17.14 -6.85 -2.41
C GLY A 78 -16.65 -6.79 -3.85
N MET A 79 -15.38 -6.44 -4.07
CA MET A 79 -14.75 -6.43 -5.40
C MET A 79 -14.80 -7.82 -6.04
N SER A 80 -14.90 -7.86 -7.38
CA SER A 80 -14.80 -9.14 -8.08
C SER A 80 -13.38 -9.73 -7.99
N VAL A 81 -13.29 -11.06 -8.08
CA VAL A 81 -11.99 -11.75 -8.03
C VAL A 81 -11.07 -11.28 -9.14
N ASP A 82 -11.60 -11.10 -10.36
CA ASP A 82 -10.79 -10.70 -11.52
C ASP A 82 -10.22 -9.28 -11.34
N ILE A 83 -11.01 -8.34 -10.85
CA ILE A 83 -10.55 -6.97 -10.56
C ILE A 83 -9.46 -7.00 -9.48
N TRP A 84 -9.69 -7.78 -8.41
CA TRP A 84 -8.70 -7.93 -7.34
C TRP A 84 -7.38 -8.52 -7.84
N GLN A 85 -7.43 -9.58 -8.65
CA GLN A 85 -6.25 -10.20 -9.22
C GLN A 85 -5.47 -9.24 -10.12
N ASN A 86 -6.15 -8.52 -11.02
CA ASN A 86 -5.52 -7.52 -11.87
C ASN A 86 -4.85 -6.40 -11.05
N TYR A 87 -5.52 -5.94 -10.00
CA TYR A 87 -4.93 -4.99 -9.06
C TYR A 87 -3.65 -5.55 -8.44
N CYS A 88 -3.69 -6.76 -7.87
CA CYS A 88 -2.54 -7.38 -7.22
C CYS A 88 -1.35 -7.55 -8.17
N LEU A 89 -1.60 -7.96 -9.41
CA LEU A 89 -0.54 -8.11 -10.42
C LEU A 89 0.14 -6.77 -10.75
N ASN A 90 -0.65 -5.71 -10.94
CA ASN A 90 -0.12 -4.38 -11.23
C ASN A 90 0.63 -3.78 -10.03
N ASP A 91 0.09 -3.89 -8.84
CA ASP A 91 0.73 -3.40 -7.61
C ASP A 91 2.03 -4.17 -7.32
N ALA A 92 2.02 -5.49 -7.47
CA ALA A 92 3.20 -6.33 -7.30
C ALA A 92 4.30 -6.02 -8.32
N LYS A 93 3.95 -5.70 -9.57
CA LYS A 93 4.93 -5.28 -10.58
C LYS A 93 5.69 -4.04 -10.14
N ILE A 94 4.99 -3.06 -9.59
CA ILE A 94 5.62 -1.82 -9.11
C ILE A 94 6.47 -2.07 -7.87
N LEU A 95 5.97 -2.87 -6.92
CA LEU A 95 6.74 -3.30 -5.76
C LEU A 95 8.01 -4.06 -6.16
N ALA A 96 7.91 -4.97 -7.12
CA ALA A 96 9.04 -5.74 -7.61
C ALA A 96 10.11 -4.85 -8.25
N LEU A 97 9.69 -3.89 -9.07
CA LEU A 97 10.60 -2.92 -9.68
C LEU A 97 11.35 -2.11 -8.62
N GLN A 98 10.63 -1.60 -7.64
CA GLN A 98 11.19 -0.78 -6.55
C GLN A 98 12.17 -1.56 -5.67
N HIS A 99 11.80 -2.79 -5.31
CA HIS A 99 12.60 -3.61 -4.39
C HIS A 99 13.57 -4.56 -5.11
N ARG A 100 13.65 -4.48 -6.46
CA ARG A 100 14.48 -5.33 -7.31
C ARG A 100 14.20 -6.81 -7.12
N PHE A 101 12.94 -7.17 -6.93
CA PHE A 101 12.52 -8.56 -6.94
C PHE A 101 12.50 -9.11 -8.37
N ALA A 102 12.74 -10.40 -8.50
CA ALA A 102 12.53 -11.10 -9.76
C ALA A 102 11.03 -11.13 -10.09
N TYR A 103 10.65 -10.52 -11.20
CA TYR A 103 9.25 -10.44 -11.64
C TYR A 103 9.19 -10.21 -13.14
N ASP A 104 8.30 -10.90 -13.83
CA ASP A 104 8.16 -10.78 -15.29
C ASP A 104 7.47 -9.46 -15.69
N ASP A 105 7.82 -8.95 -16.86
CA ASP A 105 7.24 -7.71 -17.41
C ASP A 105 5.73 -7.82 -17.70
N VAL A 106 5.27 -9.03 -18.04
CA VAL A 106 3.86 -9.32 -18.29
C VAL A 106 3.39 -10.42 -17.34
N PRO A 107 3.05 -10.05 -16.10
CA PRO A 107 2.64 -11.03 -15.11
C PRO A 107 1.25 -11.60 -15.44
N GLU A 108 1.13 -12.91 -15.40
CA GLU A 108 -0.14 -13.60 -15.53
C GLU A 108 -0.36 -14.53 -14.34
N MET A 109 -1.63 -14.72 -13.99
CA MET A 109 -1.99 -15.69 -12.95
C MET A 109 -1.57 -17.09 -13.35
N PRO A 110 -0.92 -17.86 -12.46
CA PRO A 110 -0.55 -19.25 -12.75
C PRO A 110 -1.76 -20.10 -13.06
N SER A 111 -1.60 -21.05 -14.00
CA SER A 111 -2.68 -21.99 -14.33
C SER A 111 -2.98 -22.91 -13.15
N LYS A 112 -4.25 -23.34 -13.03
CA LYS A 112 -4.66 -24.29 -11.98
C LYS A 112 -3.83 -25.59 -12.00
N GLU A 113 -3.47 -26.08 -13.21
CA GLU A 113 -2.63 -27.25 -13.35
C GLU A 113 -1.23 -27.01 -12.79
N ALA A 114 -0.62 -25.86 -13.08
CA ALA A 114 0.70 -25.50 -12.56
C ALA A 114 0.69 -25.35 -11.03
N ILE A 115 -0.35 -24.75 -10.46
CA ILE A 115 -0.55 -24.64 -9.00
C ILE A 115 -0.61 -26.03 -8.36
N GLN A 116 -1.36 -26.98 -8.96
CA GLN A 116 -1.45 -28.36 -8.46
C GLN A 116 -0.09 -29.08 -8.53
N GLN A 117 0.68 -28.84 -9.59
CA GLN A 117 2.03 -29.42 -9.72
C GLN A 117 2.97 -28.83 -8.65
N ALA A 118 2.96 -27.51 -8.47
CA ALA A 118 3.75 -26.82 -7.45
C ALA A 118 3.41 -27.33 -6.03
N HIS A 119 2.11 -27.45 -5.71
CA HIS A 119 1.66 -28.02 -4.45
C HIS A 119 2.25 -29.41 -4.20
N LEU A 120 2.15 -30.32 -5.17
CA LEU A 120 2.62 -31.68 -5.03
C LEU A 120 4.17 -31.76 -4.92
N ILE A 121 4.90 -30.88 -5.61
CA ILE A 121 6.36 -30.78 -5.47
C ILE A 121 6.73 -30.44 -4.03
N LEU A 122 6.13 -29.38 -3.47
CA LEU A 122 6.40 -28.93 -2.11
C LEU A 122 5.98 -29.95 -1.06
N GLU A 123 4.84 -30.62 -1.27
CA GLU A 123 4.33 -31.64 -0.35
C GLU A 123 5.23 -32.89 -0.29
N ARG A 124 5.81 -33.31 -1.41
CA ARG A 124 6.51 -34.61 -1.53
C ARG A 124 8.02 -34.55 -1.47
N THR A 125 8.62 -33.38 -1.70
CA THR A 125 10.09 -33.28 -1.71
C THR A 125 10.62 -33.29 -0.27
N PRO A 126 11.47 -34.26 0.10
CA PRO A 126 11.93 -34.45 1.48
C PRO A 126 13.10 -33.53 1.83
N LEU A 127 12.91 -32.23 1.69
CA LEU A 127 13.90 -31.23 2.08
C LEU A 127 13.50 -30.60 3.41
N LYS A 128 14.48 -30.04 4.13
CA LYS A 128 14.33 -29.42 5.43
C LYS A 128 15.08 -28.10 5.50
N ASP A 129 14.70 -27.28 6.43
CA ASP A 129 15.40 -26.06 6.78
C ASP A 129 15.65 -25.17 5.55
N ARG A 130 16.88 -24.75 5.36
CA ARG A 130 17.31 -23.86 4.29
C ARG A 130 17.09 -24.46 2.88
N ASP A 131 17.33 -25.75 2.72
CA ASP A 131 17.13 -26.42 1.43
C ASP A 131 15.64 -26.37 1.01
N PHE A 132 14.74 -26.40 1.99
CA PHE A 132 13.32 -26.22 1.72
C PHE A 132 13.00 -24.78 1.29
N LEU A 133 13.59 -23.75 1.89
CA LEU A 133 13.38 -22.36 1.46
C LEU A 133 13.85 -22.13 0.02
N TYR A 134 14.98 -22.69 -0.39
CA TYR A 134 15.43 -22.65 -1.78
C TYR A 134 14.45 -23.32 -2.73
N LEU A 135 13.99 -24.54 -2.39
CA LEU A 135 12.97 -25.19 -3.22
C LEU A 135 11.68 -24.37 -3.30
N LEU A 136 11.24 -23.77 -2.20
CA LEU A 136 10.06 -22.93 -2.13
C LEU A 136 10.18 -21.75 -3.08
N GLU A 137 11.30 -21.02 -3.03
CA GLU A 137 11.58 -19.89 -3.91
C GLU A 137 11.64 -20.34 -5.38
N ASP A 138 12.35 -21.42 -5.70
CA ASP A 138 12.44 -21.97 -7.05
C ASP A 138 11.07 -22.36 -7.61
N VAL A 139 10.22 -23.00 -6.79
CA VAL A 139 8.87 -23.40 -7.22
C VAL A 139 8.00 -22.17 -7.50
N PHE A 140 8.02 -21.16 -6.62
CA PHE A 140 7.31 -19.89 -6.88
C PHE A 140 7.86 -19.18 -8.11
N HIS A 141 9.19 -19.13 -8.28
CA HIS A 141 9.81 -18.53 -9.46
C HIS A 141 9.39 -19.22 -10.76
N MET A 142 9.43 -20.56 -10.81
CA MET A 142 8.99 -21.32 -11.99
C MET A 142 7.49 -21.14 -12.25
N LEU A 143 6.69 -21.04 -11.20
CA LEU A 143 5.24 -20.90 -11.29
C LEU A 143 4.85 -19.53 -11.87
N TRP A 144 5.43 -18.46 -11.34
CA TRP A 144 5.08 -17.08 -11.69
C TRP A 144 5.77 -16.56 -12.95
N ASN A 145 6.94 -17.11 -13.32
CA ASN A 145 7.61 -16.82 -14.59
C ASN A 145 7.29 -17.85 -15.67
N GLN A 146 6.20 -18.58 -15.53
CA GLN A 146 5.65 -19.52 -16.52
C GLN A 146 6.66 -20.58 -17.04
N GLN A 147 7.66 -20.93 -16.22
CA GLN A 147 8.64 -21.96 -16.56
C GLN A 147 8.06 -23.36 -16.40
N TYR A 148 6.86 -23.58 -16.95
CA TYR A 148 6.07 -24.82 -16.77
C TYR A 148 6.79 -26.09 -17.23
N GLY A 149 7.75 -25.99 -18.16
CA GLY A 149 8.60 -27.12 -18.57
C GLY A 149 9.48 -27.62 -17.41
N LYS A 150 10.13 -26.70 -16.69
CA LYS A 150 10.94 -27.04 -15.52
C LYS A 150 10.07 -27.55 -14.37
N LEU A 151 8.94 -26.90 -14.13
CA LEU A 151 7.97 -27.32 -13.11
C LEU A 151 7.48 -28.76 -13.34
N LYS A 152 7.16 -29.12 -14.59
CA LYS A 152 6.78 -30.50 -14.97
C LYS A 152 7.90 -31.54 -14.73
N MET A 153 9.15 -31.16 -14.93
CA MET A 153 10.29 -32.05 -14.62
C MET A 153 10.39 -32.30 -13.12
N LEU A 154 10.34 -31.26 -12.29
CA LEU A 154 10.34 -31.41 -10.83
C LEU A 154 9.13 -32.20 -10.33
N TYR A 155 7.97 -31.96 -10.89
CA TYR A 155 6.76 -32.70 -10.58
C TYR A 155 6.89 -34.19 -10.86
N ALA A 156 7.49 -34.56 -12.03
CA ALA A 156 7.75 -35.94 -12.36
C ALA A 156 8.72 -36.61 -11.38
N MET A 157 9.73 -35.88 -10.91
CA MET A 157 10.66 -36.36 -9.88
C MET A 157 9.95 -36.52 -8.52
N ALA A 158 9.17 -35.52 -8.11
CA ALA A 158 8.45 -35.52 -6.82
C ALA A 158 7.44 -36.68 -6.70
N LYS A 159 6.84 -37.12 -7.81
CA LYS A 159 5.97 -38.32 -7.84
C LYS A 159 6.65 -39.61 -7.38
N ASN A 160 7.96 -39.69 -7.52
CA ASN A 160 8.72 -40.87 -7.13
C ASN A 160 9.11 -40.88 -5.65
N TYR A 161 8.94 -39.76 -4.95
CA TYR A 161 9.22 -39.72 -3.52
C TYR A 161 8.02 -40.26 -2.72
N GLN A 162 8.32 -41.01 -1.67
CA GLN A 162 7.31 -41.32 -0.66
C GLN A 162 7.07 -40.07 0.17
N MET A 163 5.82 -39.84 0.55
CA MET A 163 5.49 -38.70 1.41
C MET A 163 6.37 -38.72 2.67
N PRO A 164 7.16 -37.69 2.94
CA PRO A 164 7.88 -37.57 4.19
C PRO A 164 6.87 -37.42 5.35
N PRO A 165 7.22 -37.82 6.58
CA PRO A 165 6.43 -37.48 7.75
C PRO A 165 6.27 -35.96 7.78
N GLN A 166 5.07 -35.46 8.03
CA GLN A 166 4.80 -34.03 8.13
C GLN A 166 5.77 -33.41 9.15
N ASP A 167 6.62 -32.52 8.68
CA ASP A 167 7.52 -31.79 9.55
C ASP A 167 6.76 -30.58 10.13
N ILE A 168 7.08 -30.22 11.37
CA ILE A 168 6.43 -29.10 12.08
C ILE A 168 6.69 -27.76 11.35
N GLN A 169 7.78 -27.70 10.57
CA GLN A 169 8.23 -26.49 9.88
C GLN A 169 7.37 -26.10 8.68
N PHE A 170 6.80 -27.08 7.99
CA PHE A 170 6.05 -26.85 6.75
C PHE A 170 4.73 -27.63 6.79
N ARG A 171 3.63 -26.95 6.43
CA ARG A 171 2.31 -27.56 6.35
C ARG A 171 1.40 -26.88 5.34
N PHE A 172 0.49 -27.67 4.77
CA PHE A 172 -0.66 -27.15 4.05
C PHE A 172 -1.85 -27.00 4.99
N GLU A 173 -2.54 -25.87 4.92
CA GLU A 173 -3.73 -25.61 5.71
C GLU A 173 -4.83 -24.95 4.88
N SER A 174 -6.06 -25.24 5.19
CA SER A 174 -7.24 -24.59 4.58
C SER A 174 -7.69 -23.39 5.41
N ILE A 175 -6.83 -22.39 5.50
CA ILE A 175 -7.10 -21.12 6.20
C ILE A 175 -7.30 -20.02 5.15
N PRO A 176 -8.46 -19.33 5.11
CA PRO A 176 -8.66 -18.25 4.16
C PRO A 176 -7.68 -17.10 4.40
N ILE A 177 -6.79 -16.86 3.45
CA ILE A 177 -5.90 -15.69 3.48
C ILE A 177 -6.11 -14.83 2.23
N LEU A 178 -6.03 -13.52 2.38
CA LEU A 178 -6.18 -12.58 1.27
C LEU A 178 -4.88 -12.45 0.48
N THR A 179 -3.81 -12.12 1.18
CA THR A 179 -2.43 -11.99 0.67
C THR A 179 -1.46 -12.57 1.69
N ALA A 180 -0.21 -12.81 1.28
CA ALA A 180 0.83 -13.30 2.17
C ALA A 180 1.03 -12.42 3.41
N TYR A 181 1.29 -13.02 4.56
CA TYR A 181 1.62 -12.30 5.78
C TYR A 181 2.52 -13.12 6.71
N PHE A 182 3.23 -12.41 7.60
CA PHE A 182 3.98 -12.99 8.71
C PHE A 182 3.17 -12.86 9.98
N ALA A 183 3.11 -13.91 10.78
CA ALA A 183 2.58 -13.88 12.14
C ALA A 183 3.70 -13.97 13.15
N PHE A 184 3.78 -13.00 14.05
CA PHE A 184 4.77 -12.99 15.14
C PHE A 184 4.22 -12.25 16.36
N GLY A 185 4.32 -12.89 17.52
CA GLY A 185 3.92 -12.30 18.80
C GLY A 185 2.46 -11.85 18.82
N GLY A 186 1.55 -12.66 18.29
CA GLY A 186 0.11 -12.39 18.22
C GLY A 186 -0.29 -11.25 17.27
N ARG A 187 0.57 -10.89 16.32
CA ARG A 187 0.32 -9.86 15.30
C ARG A 187 0.60 -10.38 13.92
N GLU A 188 -0.13 -9.82 12.95
CA GLU A 188 0.05 -10.03 11.53
C GLU A 188 0.81 -8.86 10.91
N TYR A 189 1.68 -9.19 9.95
CA TYR A 189 2.48 -8.24 9.19
C TYR A 189 2.34 -8.61 7.72
N GLN A 190 1.83 -7.73 6.90
CA GLN A 190 1.72 -7.98 5.45
C GLN A 190 3.10 -8.17 4.84
N ALA A 191 3.24 -9.21 4.02
CA ALA A 191 4.53 -9.78 3.70
C ALA A 191 5.53 -8.79 3.08
N VAL A 192 5.13 -7.91 2.19
CA VAL A 192 6.03 -6.91 1.59
C VAL A 192 5.97 -5.59 2.35
N ASP A 193 4.78 -5.08 2.61
CA ASP A 193 4.59 -3.75 3.18
C ASP A 193 5.01 -3.61 4.65
N ASP A 194 4.84 -4.67 5.42
CA ASP A 194 5.13 -4.65 6.87
C ASP A 194 6.45 -5.36 7.25
N LEU A 195 7.23 -5.84 6.30
CA LEU A 195 8.47 -6.58 6.63
C LEU A 195 9.47 -5.70 7.41
N LEU A 196 9.60 -4.43 7.07
CA LEU A 196 10.40 -3.49 7.86
C LEU A 196 9.85 -3.32 9.29
N ARG A 197 8.54 -3.29 9.44
CA ARG A 197 7.89 -3.18 10.74
C ARG A 197 8.12 -4.44 11.58
N LEU A 198 8.07 -5.62 10.98
CA LEU A 198 8.43 -6.88 11.61
C LEU A 198 9.91 -6.86 12.05
N THR A 199 10.83 -6.54 11.15
CA THR A 199 12.27 -6.54 11.44
C THR A 199 12.66 -5.50 12.49
N ARG A 200 12.09 -4.29 12.48
CA ARG A 200 12.26 -3.29 13.56
C ARG A 200 11.80 -3.82 14.92
N ARG A 201 10.67 -4.56 14.95
CA ARG A 201 10.19 -5.17 16.18
C ARG A 201 11.13 -6.26 16.66
N LEU A 202 11.60 -7.13 15.79
CA LEU A 202 12.59 -8.16 16.10
C LEU A 202 13.89 -7.54 16.64
N GLN A 203 14.36 -6.46 16.02
CA GLN A 203 15.53 -5.72 16.48
C GLN A 203 15.35 -5.12 17.87
N GLN A 204 14.20 -4.49 18.14
CA GLN A 204 13.87 -3.96 19.47
C GLN A 204 13.87 -5.05 20.56
N GLN A 205 13.49 -6.26 20.19
CA GLN A 205 13.50 -7.43 21.10
C GLN A 205 14.83 -8.18 21.12
N LYS A 206 15.86 -7.69 20.38
CA LYS A 206 17.18 -8.33 20.25
C LYS A 206 17.12 -9.75 19.65
N LEU A 207 16.17 -9.97 18.76
CA LEU A 207 15.96 -11.26 18.08
C LEU A 207 16.61 -11.32 16.69
N LEU A 208 17.45 -10.34 16.35
CA LEU A 208 18.25 -10.31 15.14
C LEU A 208 19.74 -10.41 15.46
N LYS A 209 20.47 -11.23 14.70
CA LYS A 209 21.94 -11.37 14.73
C LYS A 209 22.66 -10.21 14.05
N SER A 210 22.04 -9.63 13.01
CA SER A 210 22.57 -8.55 12.21
C SER A 210 21.49 -7.53 11.84
N SER A 211 21.91 -6.38 11.33
CA SER A 211 20.97 -5.35 10.89
C SER A 211 20.18 -5.82 9.67
N PRO A 212 18.85 -5.55 9.59
CA PRO A 212 18.00 -5.95 8.47
C PRO A 212 18.18 -5.08 7.21
N ILE A 213 19.28 -4.37 7.06
CA ILE A 213 19.54 -3.38 6.00
C ILE A 213 19.32 -3.92 4.57
N PHE A 214 19.29 -5.25 4.41
CA PHE A 214 19.28 -5.88 3.10
C PHE A 214 17.90 -6.40 2.65
N LEU A 215 16.94 -6.55 3.57
CA LEU A 215 15.70 -7.25 3.26
C LEU A 215 14.75 -6.47 2.37
N ILE A 216 14.70 -5.17 2.52
CA ILE A 216 13.94 -4.29 1.62
C ILE A 216 14.65 -2.93 1.59
N ASN A 217 14.92 -2.44 0.41
CA ASN A 217 15.41 -1.08 0.22
C ASN A 217 14.25 -0.12 0.53
N HIS A 218 14.00 0.08 1.83
CA HIS A 218 12.89 0.89 2.28
C HIS A 218 13.29 2.34 2.19
N ILE A 219 12.72 3.02 1.24
CA ILE A 219 12.76 4.47 1.18
C ILE A 219 11.90 4.94 2.36
N GLU A 220 12.52 5.58 3.33
CA GLU A 220 11.76 6.27 4.35
C GLU A 220 10.98 7.40 3.67
N TRP A 221 9.73 7.58 4.04
CA TRP A 221 8.80 8.52 3.43
C TRP A 221 9.28 9.98 3.39
N ARG A 222 10.32 10.31 4.14
CA ARG A 222 10.90 11.64 4.27
C ARG A 222 12.16 11.86 3.43
N GLU A 223 12.70 10.80 2.84
CA GLU A 223 13.89 10.91 1.98
C GLU A 223 13.42 10.98 0.53
N HIS A 224 13.61 12.13 -0.09
CA HIS A 224 13.31 12.29 -1.51
C HIS A 224 14.33 11.49 -2.34
N LEU A 225 13.83 10.77 -3.35
CA LEU A 225 14.67 9.99 -4.26
C LEU A 225 15.45 10.87 -5.21
N ILE A 226 14.88 12.00 -5.62
CA ILE A 226 15.46 12.94 -6.56
C ILE A 226 15.84 14.18 -5.77
N THR A 227 17.13 14.39 -5.61
CA THR A 227 17.71 15.54 -4.87
C THR A 227 18.58 16.42 -5.74
N ASP A 228 18.95 15.94 -6.94
CA ASP A 228 19.73 16.71 -7.89
C ASP A 228 18.88 17.78 -8.57
N ALA A 229 19.40 18.99 -8.70
CA ALA A 229 18.65 20.13 -9.21
C ALA A 229 18.32 20.01 -10.70
N GLU A 230 19.20 19.36 -11.50
CA GLU A 230 18.96 19.15 -12.94
C GLU A 230 17.86 18.10 -13.13
N GLU A 231 17.89 17.02 -12.37
CA GLU A 231 16.85 15.98 -12.37
C GLU A 231 15.49 16.53 -11.93
N LEU A 232 15.46 17.36 -10.87
CA LEU A 232 14.23 18.04 -10.43
C LEU A 232 13.67 18.93 -11.52
N PHE A 233 14.52 19.75 -12.16
CA PHE A 233 14.09 20.62 -13.27
C PHE A 233 13.56 19.82 -14.46
N GLU A 234 14.18 18.69 -14.77
CA GLU A 234 13.72 17.81 -15.84
C GLU A 234 12.32 17.26 -15.56
N ILE A 235 12.06 16.77 -14.33
CA ILE A 235 10.72 16.31 -13.93
C ILE A 235 9.70 17.45 -13.97
N GLN A 236 10.03 18.61 -13.43
CA GLN A 236 9.14 19.79 -13.47
C GLN A 236 8.78 20.19 -14.91
N SER A 237 9.72 20.07 -15.85
CA SER A 237 9.51 20.36 -17.27
C SER A 237 8.51 19.43 -17.94
N LEU A 238 8.30 18.23 -17.42
CA LEU A 238 7.33 17.25 -17.90
C LEU A 238 5.90 17.57 -17.45
N GLN A 239 5.71 18.54 -16.57
CA GLN A 239 4.41 18.98 -16.05
C GLN A 239 3.57 17.81 -15.54
N PRO A 240 4.02 17.11 -14.50
CA PRO A 240 3.26 15.98 -13.96
C PRO A 240 1.90 16.42 -13.42
N GLU A 241 0.86 15.63 -13.70
CA GLU A 241 -0.50 15.84 -13.20
C GLU A 241 -0.86 14.72 -12.23
N LEU A 242 -1.53 15.06 -11.14
CA LEU A 242 -1.97 14.09 -10.14
C LEU A 242 -3.43 14.32 -9.75
N ASP A 243 -4.30 13.35 -10.10
CA ASP A 243 -5.67 13.33 -9.60
C ASP A 243 -5.75 12.54 -8.30
N LEU A 244 -6.45 13.10 -7.30
CA LEU A 244 -6.70 12.47 -6.01
C LEU A 244 -8.20 12.27 -5.79
N TYR A 245 -8.64 11.03 -5.74
CA TYR A 245 -10.00 10.65 -5.36
C TYR A 245 -10.05 10.39 -3.86
N ILE A 246 -10.74 11.22 -3.12
CA ILE A 246 -10.72 11.23 -1.65
C ILE A 246 -12.11 11.21 -1.02
N ALA A 247 -12.22 10.56 0.13
CA ALA A 247 -13.38 10.69 1.01
C ALA A 247 -13.10 11.76 2.08
N LEU A 248 -13.95 12.78 2.17
CA LEU A 248 -13.72 13.96 3.05
C LEU A 248 -13.75 13.58 4.54
N GLU A 249 -14.44 12.50 4.89
CA GLU A 249 -14.53 11.96 6.23
C GLU A 249 -13.44 10.95 6.58
N ASP A 250 -12.52 10.65 5.64
CA ASP A 250 -11.45 9.69 5.83
C ASP A 250 -10.15 10.38 6.27
N PRO A 251 -9.60 10.05 7.45
CA PRO A 251 -8.37 10.63 7.93
C PRO A 251 -7.15 10.32 7.05
N ILE A 252 -7.14 9.17 6.38
CA ILE A 252 -6.04 8.80 5.46
C ILE A 252 -6.04 9.72 4.25
N SER A 253 -7.22 10.09 3.76
CA SER A 253 -7.38 11.07 2.68
C SER A 253 -6.82 12.44 3.08
N TRP A 254 -7.09 12.90 4.31
CA TRP A 254 -6.48 14.13 4.83
C TRP A 254 -4.95 14.07 4.85
N LEU A 255 -4.40 13.00 5.45
CA LEU A 255 -2.96 12.83 5.56
C LEU A 255 -2.28 12.78 4.19
N LEU A 256 -2.90 12.09 3.22
CA LEU A 256 -2.38 12.00 1.87
C LEU A 256 -2.37 13.36 1.16
N VAL A 257 -3.50 14.07 1.17
CA VAL A 257 -3.62 15.37 0.49
C VAL A 257 -2.64 16.37 1.07
N SER A 258 -2.54 16.45 2.40
CA SER A 258 -1.59 17.34 3.07
C SER A 258 -0.15 16.98 2.73
N TYR A 259 0.23 15.70 2.83
CA TYR A 259 1.58 15.26 2.50
C TYR A 259 1.95 15.55 1.04
N ILE A 260 1.06 15.22 0.10
CA ILE A 260 1.32 15.47 -1.32
C ILE A 260 1.48 16.98 -1.59
N LYS A 261 0.62 17.81 -1.01
CA LYS A 261 0.69 19.26 -1.23
C LYS A 261 1.96 19.87 -0.66
N ASP A 262 2.29 19.52 0.58
CA ASP A 262 3.39 20.13 1.31
C ASP A 262 4.76 19.63 0.84
N GLU A 263 4.89 18.32 0.55
CA GLU A 263 6.18 17.68 0.28
C GLU A 263 6.42 17.43 -1.22
N LEU A 264 5.42 16.99 -1.98
CA LEU A 264 5.64 16.54 -3.35
C LEU A 264 5.22 17.57 -4.42
N ALA A 265 4.01 18.15 -4.30
CA ALA A 265 3.48 19.00 -5.35
C ALA A 265 4.33 20.26 -5.55
N ASN A 266 4.79 20.85 -4.46
CA ASN A 266 5.66 22.02 -4.52
C ASN A 266 7.07 21.68 -5.04
N LEU A 267 7.63 20.53 -4.62
CA LEU A 267 8.97 20.10 -5.01
C LEU A 267 9.06 19.78 -6.51
N TYR A 268 8.08 19.03 -7.02
CA TYR A 268 8.07 18.53 -8.40
C TYR A 268 7.19 19.34 -9.35
N ASN A 269 6.59 20.43 -8.89
CA ASN A 269 5.62 21.25 -9.64
C ASN A 269 4.46 20.40 -10.21
N ILE A 270 3.91 19.53 -9.37
CA ILE A 270 2.80 18.64 -9.76
C ILE A 270 1.51 19.46 -9.83
N HIS A 271 0.82 19.39 -10.95
CA HIS A 271 -0.53 19.93 -11.07
C HIS A 271 -1.51 18.98 -10.38
N LEU A 272 -1.97 19.38 -9.18
CA LEU A 272 -2.85 18.59 -8.34
C LEU A 272 -4.30 18.86 -8.71
N GLN A 273 -5.13 17.82 -8.83
CA GLN A 273 -6.58 17.91 -8.96
C GLN A 273 -7.25 17.00 -7.94
N ILE A 274 -8.13 17.56 -7.11
CA ILE A 274 -8.81 16.79 -6.06
C ILE A 274 -10.25 16.50 -6.49
N HIS A 275 -10.64 15.24 -6.34
CA HIS A 275 -11.98 14.73 -6.66
C HIS A 275 -12.65 14.20 -5.39
N PRO A 276 -13.42 15.02 -4.66
CA PRO A 276 -14.18 14.55 -3.51
C PRO A 276 -15.20 13.49 -3.92
N LEU A 277 -15.34 12.47 -3.07
CA LEU A 277 -16.27 11.35 -3.26
C LEU A 277 -17.45 11.45 -2.32
N PRO A 278 -18.58 10.77 -2.62
CA PRO A 278 -19.71 10.67 -1.72
C PRO A 278 -19.30 10.13 -0.36
N TYR A 279 -20.00 10.57 0.67
CA TYR A 279 -19.79 10.07 2.02
C TYR A 279 -19.96 8.54 2.09
N GLN A 280 -18.92 7.84 2.50
CA GLN A 280 -18.87 6.37 2.46
C GLN A 280 -19.57 5.70 3.65
N GLY A 281 -19.94 6.46 4.67
CA GLY A 281 -20.64 5.92 5.86
C GLY A 281 -19.84 4.86 6.64
N ARG A 282 -18.55 4.73 6.40
CA ARG A 282 -17.72 3.70 7.05
C ARG A 282 -17.75 3.88 8.56
N ASP A 283 -18.26 2.89 9.27
CA ASP A 283 -18.35 2.90 10.73
C ASP A 283 -16.99 2.64 11.41
N HIS A 284 -16.05 2.06 10.67
CA HIS A 284 -14.74 1.66 11.20
C HIS A 284 -13.60 2.20 10.34
N PHE A 285 -12.95 3.24 10.86
CA PHE A 285 -11.65 3.70 10.34
C PHE A 285 -10.54 3.07 11.16
N ASP A 286 -9.44 2.75 10.51
CA ASP A 286 -8.23 2.37 11.23
C ASP A 286 -7.52 3.61 11.79
N TRP A 287 -8.02 4.08 12.94
CA TRP A 287 -7.45 5.21 13.66
C TRP A 287 -5.99 4.98 14.08
N SER A 288 -5.63 3.72 14.30
CA SER A 288 -4.26 3.32 14.62
C SER A 288 -3.34 3.55 13.42
N LEU A 289 -3.81 3.18 12.23
CA LEU A 289 -3.12 3.44 10.99
C LEU A 289 -2.96 4.95 10.76
N ALA A 290 -4.05 5.71 10.85
CA ALA A 290 -4.02 7.15 10.67
C ALA A 290 -3.03 7.84 11.64
N THR A 291 -3.05 7.47 12.93
CA THR A 291 -2.11 8.02 13.92
C THR A 291 -0.65 7.68 13.60
N ARG A 292 -0.38 6.47 13.12
CA ARG A 292 0.99 6.07 12.71
C ARG A 292 1.45 6.84 11.48
N LEU A 293 0.58 6.98 10.50
CA LEU A 293 0.87 7.68 9.26
C LEU A 293 1.08 9.19 9.51
N SER A 294 0.27 9.81 10.37
CA SER A 294 0.46 11.19 10.82
C SER A 294 1.87 11.43 11.38
N LYS A 295 2.35 10.53 12.25
CA LYS A 295 3.71 10.62 12.78
C LYS A 295 4.81 10.44 11.73
N ARG A 296 4.53 9.65 10.69
CA ARG A 296 5.48 9.40 9.58
C ARG A 296 5.55 10.58 8.62
N THR A 297 4.39 11.12 8.26
CA THR A 297 4.26 12.23 7.32
C THR A 297 4.48 13.60 7.96
N ASP A 298 4.61 13.67 9.29
CA ASP A 298 4.65 14.91 10.08
C ASP A 298 3.42 15.82 9.91
N VAL A 299 2.33 15.24 9.44
CA VAL A 299 1.05 15.95 9.27
C VAL A 299 0.28 15.92 10.59
N GLU A 300 -0.09 17.10 11.09
CA GLU A 300 -0.89 17.22 12.31
C GLU A 300 -2.26 16.53 12.14
N PHE A 301 -2.58 15.69 13.10
CA PHE A 301 -3.82 14.92 13.10
C PHE A 301 -4.40 14.82 14.52
N THR A 302 -5.64 15.23 14.68
CA THR A 302 -6.38 15.13 15.94
C THR A 302 -7.62 14.26 15.74
N PRO A 303 -7.66 13.05 16.28
CA PRO A 303 -8.71 12.06 15.96
C PRO A 303 -10.07 12.35 16.63
N PHE A 304 -10.29 13.55 17.21
CA PHE A 304 -11.46 13.82 18.04
C PHE A 304 -12.73 14.24 17.28
N CYS A 305 -12.62 14.67 16.03
CA CYS A 305 -13.76 15.16 15.26
C CYS A 305 -13.76 14.61 13.84
N ARG A 306 -14.36 13.44 13.68
CA ARG A 306 -14.66 12.93 12.34
C ARG A 306 -15.77 13.80 11.72
N PRO A 307 -15.59 14.30 10.50
CA PRO A 307 -16.66 14.95 9.74
C PRO A 307 -17.87 14.01 9.63
N ASP A 308 -19.04 14.50 9.92
CA ASP A 308 -20.28 13.81 9.61
C ASP A 308 -20.74 14.12 8.17
N VAL A 309 -21.82 13.47 7.75
CA VAL A 309 -22.39 13.69 6.41
C VAL A 309 -22.62 15.19 6.13
N LYS A 310 -23.14 15.92 7.10
CA LYS A 310 -23.46 17.34 6.95
C LYS A 310 -22.19 18.18 6.76
N THR A 311 -21.14 17.91 7.55
CA THR A 311 -19.84 18.58 7.42
C THR A 311 -19.20 18.27 6.07
N ALA A 312 -19.20 16.99 5.65
CA ALA A 312 -18.66 16.57 4.35
C ALA A 312 -19.41 17.24 3.17
N MET A 313 -20.74 17.33 3.25
CA MET A 313 -21.56 18.01 2.23
C MET A 313 -21.26 19.52 2.16
N ILE A 314 -21.04 20.19 3.29
CA ILE A 314 -20.64 21.60 3.31
C ILE A 314 -19.26 21.79 2.68
N MET A 315 -18.28 20.93 3.01
CA MET A 315 -16.96 20.98 2.38
C MET A 315 -17.08 20.84 0.86
N ALA A 316 -17.84 19.85 0.39
CA ALA A 316 -18.08 19.61 -1.03
C ALA A 316 -18.78 20.81 -1.69
N GLN A 317 -19.76 21.44 -1.01
CA GLN A 317 -20.47 22.60 -1.51
C GLN A 317 -19.55 23.81 -1.70
N VAL A 318 -18.70 24.11 -0.72
CA VAL A 318 -17.69 25.17 -0.84
C VAL A 318 -16.73 24.86 -1.97
N PHE A 319 -16.20 23.64 -2.01
CA PHE A 319 -15.27 23.19 -3.03
C PHE A 319 -15.83 23.38 -4.45
N PHE A 320 -17.00 22.81 -4.73
CA PHE A 320 -17.58 22.87 -6.08
C PHE A 320 -18.11 24.25 -6.49
N GLN A 321 -18.27 25.17 -5.55
CA GLN A 321 -18.69 26.53 -5.84
C GLN A 321 -17.52 27.43 -6.28
N LEU A 322 -16.31 27.07 -5.91
CA LEU A 322 -15.09 27.83 -6.21
C LEU A 322 -14.57 27.53 -7.65
N GLY A 323 -13.81 28.47 -8.19
CA GLY A 323 -13.02 28.24 -9.40
C GLY A 323 -11.84 27.29 -9.11
N LYS A 324 -11.37 26.61 -10.16
CA LYS A 324 -10.32 25.57 -10.04
C LYS A 324 -9.09 26.01 -9.24
N GLU A 325 -8.66 27.25 -9.38
CA GLU A 325 -7.47 27.79 -8.71
C GLU A 325 -7.61 27.88 -7.18
N ALA A 326 -8.83 28.07 -6.68
CA ALA A 326 -9.09 28.20 -5.25
C ALA A 326 -9.63 26.92 -4.59
N GLN A 327 -10.05 25.94 -5.39
CA GLN A 327 -10.67 24.70 -4.86
C GLN A 327 -9.76 23.92 -3.93
N GLU A 328 -8.51 23.72 -4.32
CA GLU A 328 -7.55 22.93 -3.56
C GLU A 328 -7.22 23.57 -2.22
N GLU A 329 -6.89 24.88 -2.23
CA GLU A 329 -6.52 25.60 -1.01
C GLU A 329 -7.69 25.68 -0.03
N ALA A 330 -8.89 25.99 -0.52
CA ALA A 330 -10.08 26.01 0.32
C ALA A 330 -10.39 24.64 0.94
N LEU A 331 -10.21 23.57 0.17
CA LEU A 331 -10.42 22.22 0.69
C LEU A 331 -9.37 21.85 1.74
N LEU A 332 -8.10 22.17 1.52
CA LEU A 332 -7.03 21.96 2.48
C LEU A 332 -7.30 22.71 3.79
N ASP A 333 -7.71 23.98 3.72
CA ASP A 333 -8.05 24.76 4.90
C ASP A 333 -9.22 24.17 5.69
N MET A 334 -10.27 23.72 5.00
CA MET A 334 -11.41 23.05 5.62
C MET A 334 -11.01 21.73 6.27
N LEU A 335 -10.24 20.90 5.57
CA LEU A 335 -9.73 19.62 6.10
C LEU A 335 -8.81 19.85 7.30
N LYS A 336 -7.93 20.84 7.24
CA LYS A 336 -7.05 21.25 8.35
C LYS A 336 -7.84 21.70 9.57
N LEU A 337 -8.83 22.55 9.37
CA LEU A 337 -9.72 22.97 10.46
C LEU A 337 -10.42 21.78 11.12
N THR A 338 -10.87 20.84 10.34
CA THR A 338 -11.59 19.66 10.83
C THR A 338 -10.64 18.65 11.47
N TRP A 339 -9.60 18.22 10.76
CA TRP A 339 -8.75 17.12 11.19
C TRP A 339 -7.64 17.51 12.16
N THR A 340 -7.18 18.76 12.12
CA THR A 340 -6.14 19.24 13.03
C THR A 340 -6.74 19.97 14.25
N LYS A 341 -7.72 20.88 14.00
CA LYS A 341 -8.30 21.71 15.06
C LYS A 341 -9.61 21.16 15.63
N GLY A 342 -10.13 20.06 15.09
CA GLY A 342 -11.36 19.43 15.56
C GLY A 342 -12.61 20.31 15.39
N LYS A 343 -12.65 21.15 14.36
CA LYS A 343 -13.76 22.07 14.13
C LYS A 343 -14.87 21.41 13.30
N ASP A 344 -16.10 21.51 13.76
CA ASP A 344 -17.28 21.12 13.01
C ASP A 344 -17.71 22.26 12.08
N LEU A 345 -17.55 22.10 10.77
CA LEU A 345 -17.89 23.10 9.77
C LEU A 345 -19.40 23.20 9.53
N SER A 346 -20.23 22.30 10.07
CA SER A 346 -21.67 22.47 10.08
C SER A 346 -22.12 23.55 11.05
N TYR A 347 -21.25 24.01 11.94
CA TYR A 347 -21.45 25.13 12.81
C TYR A 347 -20.95 26.44 12.16
N THR A 348 -21.87 27.30 11.77
CA THR A 348 -21.61 28.54 11.00
C THR A 348 -20.38 29.35 11.47
N PRO A 349 -20.16 29.60 12.78
CA PRO A 349 -18.98 30.35 13.23
C PRO A 349 -17.64 29.69 12.91
N HIS A 350 -17.57 28.38 12.65
CA HIS A 350 -16.37 27.70 12.21
C HIS A 350 -16.18 27.80 10.71
N LEU A 351 -17.27 27.84 9.95
CA LEU A 351 -17.26 27.94 8.49
C LEU A 351 -17.05 29.38 8.00
N GLN A 352 -17.58 30.39 8.74
CA GLN A 352 -17.57 31.79 8.32
C GLN A 352 -16.19 32.32 7.92
N PRO A 353 -15.08 32.03 8.63
CA PRO A 353 -13.75 32.49 8.24
C PRO A 353 -13.34 31.99 6.85
N ILE A 354 -13.69 30.74 6.48
CA ILE A 354 -13.44 30.18 5.16
C ILE A 354 -14.28 30.92 4.09
N LEU A 355 -15.56 31.13 4.37
CA LEU A 355 -16.43 31.87 3.43
C LEU A 355 -15.93 33.30 3.18
N ASP A 356 -15.46 33.96 4.21
CA ASP A 356 -14.91 35.32 4.12
C ASP A 356 -13.60 35.34 3.33
N GLU A 357 -12.70 34.41 3.60
CA GLU A 357 -11.39 34.29 2.91
C GLU A 357 -11.56 34.05 1.41
N TYR A 358 -12.46 33.15 1.04
CA TYR A 358 -12.73 32.82 -0.37
C TYR A 358 -13.86 33.68 -1.00
N HIS A 359 -14.27 34.75 -0.33
CA HIS A 359 -15.28 35.70 -0.82
C HIS A 359 -16.63 35.08 -1.18
N ILE A 360 -17.03 34.03 -0.46
CA ILE A 360 -18.31 33.35 -0.66
C ILE A 360 -19.39 34.01 0.20
N GLN A 361 -20.25 34.81 -0.40
CA GLN A 361 -21.35 35.46 0.32
C GLN A 361 -22.48 34.48 0.68
N THR A 362 -22.78 33.55 -0.21
CA THR A 362 -23.84 32.54 -0.04
C THR A 362 -23.45 31.25 -0.74
N LEU A 363 -23.82 30.13 -0.13
CA LEU A 363 -23.71 28.81 -0.77
C LEU A 363 -24.88 28.63 -1.72
N LYS A 364 -24.61 28.53 -3.03
CA LYS A 364 -25.61 28.55 -4.12
C LYS A 364 -25.99 27.17 -4.63
N LEU A 365 -25.07 26.20 -4.56
CA LEU A 365 -25.32 24.85 -5.05
C LEU A 365 -26.34 24.15 -4.16
N THR A 366 -27.30 23.47 -4.79
CA THR A 366 -28.27 22.65 -4.06
C THR A 366 -27.64 21.33 -3.59
N PRO A 367 -28.20 20.68 -2.58
CA PRO A 367 -27.73 19.34 -2.20
C PRO A 367 -27.70 18.34 -3.36
N GLU A 368 -28.70 18.40 -4.24
CA GLU A 368 -28.83 17.55 -5.41
C GLU A 368 -27.70 17.81 -6.43
N ASP A 369 -27.33 19.09 -6.66
CA ASP A 369 -26.21 19.44 -7.54
C ASP A 369 -24.90 18.91 -7.00
N ILE A 370 -24.72 18.95 -5.67
CA ILE A 370 -23.50 18.46 -5.02
C ILE A 370 -23.44 16.93 -5.08
N GLU A 371 -24.54 16.26 -4.75
CA GLU A 371 -24.64 14.80 -4.84
C GLU A 371 -24.33 14.30 -6.26
N GLN A 372 -24.85 14.97 -7.29
CA GLN A 372 -24.55 14.61 -8.68
C GLN A 372 -23.05 14.74 -8.98
N LYS A 373 -22.41 15.84 -8.60
CA LYS A 373 -20.95 16.03 -8.81
C LYS A 373 -20.10 15.00 -8.07
N LEU A 374 -20.47 14.69 -6.83
CA LEU A 374 -19.82 13.66 -6.05
C LEU A 374 -19.99 12.27 -6.70
N GLN A 375 -21.21 11.99 -7.22
CA GLN A 375 -21.49 10.73 -7.91
C GLN A 375 -20.73 10.63 -9.23
N ASP A 376 -20.60 11.72 -10.00
CA ASP A 376 -19.79 11.75 -11.22
C ASP A 376 -18.32 11.38 -10.90
N ASN A 377 -17.76 11.94 -9.84
CA ASN A 377 -16.42 11.58 -9.36
C ASN A 377 -16.34 10.09 -8.93
N ALA A 378 -17.38 9.57 -8.27
CA ALA A 378 -17.44 8.18 -7.85
C ALA A 378 -17.43 7.23 -9.05
N VAL A 379 -18.21 7.52 -10.10
CA VAL A 379 -18.23 6.73 -11.34
C VAL A 379 -16.85 6.69 -11.99
N HIS A 380 -16.15 7.82 -12.07
CA HIS A 380 -14.78 7.84 -12.59
C HIS A 380 -13.81 7.04 -11.71
N CYS A 381 -13.92 7.17 -10.37
CA CYS A 381 -13.10 6.41 -9.43
C CYS A 381 -13.32 4.89 -9.55
N GLU A 382 -14.57 4.45 -9.70
CA GLU A 382 -14.92 3.03 -9.90
C GLU A 382 -14.28 2.44 -11.16
N GLN A 383 -14.19 3.23 -12.24
CA GLN A 383 -13.54 2.79 -13.48
C GLN A 383 -12.04 2.53 -13.31
N LEU A 384 -11.40 3.11 -12.29
CA LEU A 384 -9.99 2.87 -11.96
C LEU A 384 -9.75 1.53 -11.26
N GLN A 385 -10.81 0.86 -10.83
CA GLN A 385 -10.79 -0.50 -10.27
C GLN A 385 -9.83 -0.67 -9.08
N GLN A 386 -9.73 0.36 -8.23
CA GLN A 386 -8.86 0.31 -7.05
C GLN A 386 -9.62 -0.19 -5.81
N PRO A 387 -9.00 -1.05 -4.96
CA PRO A 387 -9.68 -1.68 -3.84
C PRO A 387 -9.98 -0.75 -2.67
N ASN A 388 -9.21 0.31 -2.52
CA ASN A 388 -9.26 1.20 -1.36
C ASN A 388 -9.14 2.65 -1.76
N LEU A 389 -9.62 3.53 -0.88
CA LEU A 389 -9.39 4.97 -0.94
C LEU A 389 -8.22 5.35 0.00
N PRO A 390 -7.58 6.48 -0.24
CA PRO A 390 -7.65 7.36 -1.41
C PRO A 390 -7.02 6.73 -2.67
N VAL A 391 -7.49 7.12 -3.86
CA VAL A 391 -6.92 6.70 -5.15
C VAL A 391 -6.14 7.84 -5.77
N MET A 392 -4.99 7.52 -6.35
CA MET A 392 -4.09 8.44 -7.04
C MET A 392 -3.96 8.04 -8.50
N VAL A 393 -4.03 9.03 -9.39
CA VAL A 393 -3.78 8.86 -10.83
C VAL A 393 -2.70 9.85 -11.25
N LEU A 394 -1.48 9.36 -11.42
CA LEU A 394 -0.36 10.16 -11.88
C LEU A 394 -0.26 10.07 -13.39
N ARG A 395 -0.22 11.23 -14.08
CA ARG A 395 0.05 11.35 -15.51
C ARG A 395 1.35 12.12 -15.71
N ILE A 396 2.27 11.52 -16.43
CA ILE A 396 3.57 12.12 -16.75
C ILE A 396 4.15 11.50 -18.02
N ALA A 397 4.77 12.29 -18.88
CA ALA A 397 5.42 11.85 -20.12
C ALA A 397 4.50 10.99 -21.01
N GLY A 398 3.18 11.30 -21.06
CA GLY A 398 2.20 10.54 -21.84
C GLY A 398 1.80 9.19 -21.26
N GLN A 399 2.30 8.84 -20.06
CA GLN A 399 1.95 7.61 -19.35
C GLN A 399 0.98 7.91 -18.21
N GLN A 400 0.17 6.92 -17.82
CA GLN A 400 -0.73 6.99 -16.68
C GLN A 400 -0.45 5.84 -15.72
N PHE A 401 -0.35 6.19 -14.43
CA PHE A 401 -0.14 5.26 -13.34
C PHE A 401 -1.26 5.41 -12.32
N VAL A 402 -1.86 4.29 -11.89
CA VAL A 402 -2.96 4.28 -10.93
C VAL A 402 -2.55 3.45 -9.73
N PHE A 403 -2.66 4.05 -8.56
CA PHE A 403 -2.34 3.38 -7.28
C PHE A 403 -3.18 3.96 -6.16
N ASN A 404 -3.25 3.25 -5.06
CA ASN A 404 -4.06 3.66 -3.92
C ASN A 404 -3.29 3.64 -2.61
N SER A 405 -3.91 4.22 -1.59
CA SER A 405 -3.37 4.24 -0.24
C SER A 405 -2.15 5.13 -0.05
N LEU A 406 -2.06 5.71 1.13
CA LEU A 406 -0.88 6.46 1.57
C LEU A 406 0.41 5.59 1.59
N TYR A 407 0.28 4.25 1.68
CA TYR A 407 1.42 3.34 1.58
C TYR A 407 2.10 3.31 0.20
N ARG A 408 1.44 3.81 -0.84
CA ARG A 408 1.95 3.84 -2.22
C ARG A 408 2.39 5.24 -2.69
N VAL A 409 2.34 6.25 -1.82
CA VAL A 409 2.70 7.63 -2.20
C VAL A 409 4.15 7.74 -2.67
N TRP A 410 5.07 6.95 -2.12
CA TRP A 410 6.47 6.89 -2.54
C TRP A 410 6.65 6.44 -4.00
N MET A 411 5.63 5.79 -4.59
CA MET A 411 5.65 5.37 -6.00
C MET A 411 5.74 6.56 -6.95
N ILE A 412 5.25 7.72 -6.56
CA ILE A 412 5.35 8.95 -7.36
C ILE A 412 6.82 9.23 -7.70
N GLU A 413 7.68 9.30 -6.69
CA GLU A 413 9.11 9.56 -6.88
C GLU A 413 9.82 8.41 -7.60
N SER A 414 9.45 7.17 -7.32
CA SER A 414 9.98 6.01 -8.03
C SER A 414 9.66 6.04 -9.52
N ILE A 415 8.44 6.44 -9.88
CA ILE A 415 8.05 6.63 -11.28
C ILE A 415 8.88 7.74 -11.93
N PHE A 416 9.07 8.86 -11.23
CA PHE A 416 9.91 9.95 -11.71
C PHE A 416 11.35 9.49 -11.96
N SER A 417 11.96 8.82 -11.01
CA SER A 417 13.32 8.27 -11.14
C SER A 417 13.43 7.29 -12.33
N ASN A 418 12.45 6.42 -12.51
CA ASN A 418 12.45 5.49 -13.65
C ASN A 418 12.32 6.21 -15.00
N ILE A 419 11.50 7.27 -15.08
CA ILE A 419 11.37 8.07 -16.30
C ILE A 419 12.68 8.76 -16.66
N LEU A 420 13.37 9.34 -15.66
CA LEU A 420 14.68 9.94 -15.85
C LEU A 420 15.71 8.91 -16.37
N GLU A 421 15.76 7.75 -15.73
CA GLU A 421 16.68 6.69 -16.16
C GLU A 421 16.42 6.23 -17.60
N GLN A 422 15.17 6.10 -18.00
CA GLN A 422 14.81 5.76 -19.38
C GLN A 422 15.23 6.84 -20.36
N ARG A 423 15.05 8.12 -20.04
CA ARG A 423 15.46 9.24 -20.88
C ARG A 423 16.98 9.31 -21.04
N TYR A 424 17.74 9.13 -19.96
CA TYR A 424 19.19 9.12 -20.03
C TYR A 424 19.73 7.95 -20.88
N LYS A 425 19.12 6.78 -20.77
CA LYS A 425 19.45 5.64 -21.65
C LYS A 425 19.18 5.94 -23.13
N GLN A 426 18.04 6.58 -23.42
CA GLN A 426 17.71 6.97 -24.78
C GLN A 426 18.68 8.02 -25.34
N GLN A 427 19.00 9.07 -24.57
CA GLN A 427 19.95 10.09 -24.97
C GLN A 427 21.35 9.49 -25.22
N ALA A 428 21.80 8.59 -24.37
CA ALA A 428 23.08 7.90 -24.55
C ALA A 428 23.10 7.07 -25.86
N HIS A 429 22.01 6.36 -26.12
CA HIS A 429 21.86 5.58 -27.36
C HIS A 429 21.87 6.48 -28.61
N ASP A 430 21.15 7.60 -28.58
CA ASP A 430 21.07 8.54 -29.71
C ASP A 430 22.45 9.16 -29.99
N LEU A 431 23.22 9.53 -28.95
CA LEU A 431 24.58 10.01 -29.09
C LEU A 431 25.56 8.98 -29.67
N ASP A 432 25.39 7.71 -29.33
CA ASP A 432 26.23 6.65 -29.89
C ASP A 432 25.89 6.42 -31.37
N MET A 433 24.62 6.45 -31.75
CA MET A 433 24.20 6.37 -33.15
C MET A 433 24.69 7.53 -34.00
N GLU A 434 24.74 8.77 -33.45
CA GLU A 434 25.32 9.95 -34.15
C GLU A 434 26.84 9.84 -34.35
N ARG A 435 27.55 9.15 -33.46
CA ARG A 435 29.00 8.93 -33.57
C ARG A 435 29.38 7.85 -34.58
N GLU A 436 28.45 6.94 -34.90
CA GLU A 436 28.64 5.88 -35.88
C GLU A 436 28.28 6.33 -37.33
N GLN A 437 27.65 7.48 -37.50
CA GLN A 437 27.39 8.13 -38.79
C GLN A 437 28.50 9.10 -39.17
#